data_390e5f1b229121484738ebaf6b57ff0b
#
_entry.id   390e5f1b229121484738ebaf6b57ff0b
#
_cell.length_a   1.000
_cell.length_b   1.000
_cell.length_c   1.000
_cell.angle_alpha   90.00
_cell.angle_beta   90.00
_cell.angle_gamma   90.00
#
_symmetry.space_group_name_H-M   'P 1'
#
loop_
_entity.id
_entity.type
_entity.pdbx_description
1 polymer ?
#
loop_
_entity_poly.entity_id
_entity_poly.type
_entity_poly.pdbx_seq_one_letter_code
_entity_poly.pdbx_strand_id
1 'polypeptide(L)'
;MKDLATIMVFVLTVGTSVVGYAQNKKANNIDDSEIALQGYSPVSYLELGLAQRGSKQHKSTYEGISYYFTSAEQKAIFEKNPRKYMPQYGGFCAFGIYAGAKFRIDPNKFVVDNGKYYLFLNDLEVDAKQLWMAENDKAKLKRTADTNWKKLSK
;
A
#
# COMPACT_ATOMS: atom_id res chain seq x y z
N MET A 1 61.88 -19.09 31.80
CA MET A 1 60.92 -18.01 31.90
C MET A 1 60.30 -17.86 30.55
N LYS A 2 59.10 -18.27 30.37
CA LYS A 2 58.33 -18.21 29.08
C LYS A 2 57.12 -17.32 29.34
N ASP A 3 57.11 -16.16 28.71
CA ASP A 3 56.06 -15.19 28.80
C ASP A 3 54.86 -15.68 27.95
N LEU A 4 53.75 -15.98 28.59
CA LEU A 4 52.47 -16.26 27.93
C LEU A 4 51.79 -14.93 27.64
N ALA A 5 51.87 -14.49 26.38
CA ALA A 5 51.08 -13.35 25.90
C ALA A 5 49.62 -13.78 25.70
N THR A 6 48.78 -13.34 26.62
CA THR A 6 47.31 -13.55 26.55
C THR A 6 46.73 -12.66 25.42
N ILE A 7 46.38 -13.26 24.32
CA ILE A 7 45.67 -12.55 23.23
C ILE A 7 44.19 -12.46 23.62
N MET A 8 43.78 -11.24 23.98
CA MET A 8 42.37 -10.94 24.26
C MET A 8 41.65 -10.66 22.94
N VAL A 9 40.90 -11.64 22.45
CA VAL A 9 40.07 -11.50 21.26
C VAL A 9 38.81 -10.69 21.65
N PHE A 10 38.76 -9.45 21.25
CA PHE A 10 37.57 -8.63 21.32
C PHE A 10 36.58 -9.07 20.21
N VAL A 11 35.58 -9.83 20.57
CA VAL A 11 34.44 -10.13 19.66
C VAL A 11 33.55 -8.91 19.62
N LEU A 12 33.69 -8.14 18.53
CA LEU A 12 32.78 -7.04 18.24
C LEU A 12 31.45 -7.66 17.74
N THR A 13 30.48 -7.78 18.64
CA THR A 13 29.10 -8.11 18.26
C THR A 13 28.50 -6.89 17.56
N VAL A 14 28.50 -6.91 16.22
CA VAL A 14 27.72 -5.96 15.43
C VAL A 14 26.24 -6.30 15.64
N GLY A 15 25.63 -5.58 16.57
CA GLY A 15 24.19 -5.63 16.78
C GLY A 15 23.50 -5.05 15.52
N THR A 16 22.99 -5.92 14.65
CA THR A 16 22.08 -5.50 13.58
C THR A 16 20.79 -5.02 14.24
N SER A 17 20.66 -3.71 14.39
CA SER A 17 19.39 -3.09 14.78
C SER A 17 18.39 -3.39 13.68
N VAL A 18 17.51 -4.36 13.90
CA VAL A 18 16.30 -4.54 13.09
C VAL A 18 15.44 -3.33 13.36
N VAL A 19 15.48 -2.34 12.49
CA VAL A 19 14.53 -1.23 12.50
C VAL A 19 13.18 -1.85 12.15
N GLY A 20 12.41 -2.19 13.18
CA GLY A 20 11.02 -2.59 12.99
C GLY A 20 10.27 -1.41 12.38
N TYR A 21 9.92 -1.51 11.11
CA TYR A 21 9.00 -0.56 10.49
C TYR A 21 7.65 -0.74 11.18
N ALA A 22 7.35 0.13 12.14
CA ALA A 22 6.03 0.20 12.74
C ALA A 22 5.04 0.50 11.62
N GLN A 23 4.12 -0.43 11.39
CA GLN A 23 3.09 -0.30 10.36
C GLN A 23 2.28 0.94 10.64
N ASN A 24 2.36 1.91 9.73
CA ASN A 24 1.57 3.12 9.86
C ASN A 24 0.14 2.87 9.37
N LYS A 25 -0.72 2.35 10.26
CA LYS A 25 -2.16 2.17 10.00
C LYS A 25 -2.88 3.49 9.63
N LYS A 26 -2.30 4.63 9.97
CA LYS A 26 -2.85 5.93 9.54
C LYS A 26 -2.62 6.18 8.05
N ALA A 27 -1.52 5.71 7.50
CA ALA A 27 -1.17 5.88 6.09
C ALA A 27 -1.61 4.72 5.20
N ASN A 28 -2.12 3.62 5.77
CA ASN A 28 -2.48 2.43 5.01
C ASN A 28 -3.83 1.87 5.46
N ASN A 29 -4.71 1.62 4.50
CA ASN A 29 -6.03 1.01 4.73
C ASN A 29 -5.86 -0.52 4.91
N ILE A 30 -5.42 -0.88 6.10
CA ILE A 30 -5.24 -2.26 6.54
C ILE A 30 -5.98 -2.48 7.86
N ASP A 31 -6.49 -3.68 8.05
CA ASP A 31 -7.02 -4.15 9.32
C ASP A 31 -5.94 -4.89 10.15
N ASP A 32 -6.36 -5.62 11.17
CA ASP A 32 -5.45 -6.39 12.02
C ASP A 32 -4.80 -7.58 11.30
N SER A 33 -5.26 -7.96 10.12
CA SER A 33 -4.61 -8.98 9.29
C SER A 33 -3.34 -8.46 8.60
N GLU A 34 -3.15 -7.13 8.57
CA GLU A 34 -2.02 -6.45 7.91
C GLU A 34 -1.95 -6.73 6.40
N ILE A 35 -3.09 -7.09 5.81
CA ILE A 35 -3.21 -7.38 4.38
C ILE A 35 -3.75 -6.15 3.67
N ALA A 36 -2.99 -5.64 2.70
CA ALA A 36 -3.42 -4.54 1.86
C ALA A 36 -4.52 -4.95 0.89
N LEU A 37 -5.35 -3.98 0.49
CA LEU A 37 -6.32 -4.11 -0.59
C LEU A 37 -7.31 -5.27 -0.38
N GLN A 38 -7.56 -5.65 0.89
CA GLN A 38 -8.39 -6.81 1.23
C GLN A 38 -7.95 -8.11 0.51
N GLY A 39 -6.66 -8.22 0.17
CA GLY A 39 -6.07 -9.36 -0.52
C GLY A 39 -6.19 -9.33 -2.05
N TYR A 40 -6.62 -8.22 -2.64
CA TYR A 40 -6.60 -8.05 -4.11
C TYR A 40 -5.20 -7.66 -4.58
N SER A 41 -4.84 -8.12 -5.80
CA SER A 41 -3.51 -7.90 -6.34
C SER A 41 -3.30 -6.46 -6.83
N PRO A 42 -2.30 -5.74 -6.29
CA PRO A 42 -1.97 -4.40 -6.77
C PRO A 42 -1.47 -4.40 -8.22
N VAL A 43 -0.84 -5.48 -8.67
CA VAL A 43 -0.35 -5.64 -10.05
C VAL A 43 -1.50 -5.74 -11.03
N SER A 44 -2.56 -6.48 -10.68
CA SER A 44 -3.74 -6.63 -11.56
C SER A 44 -4.40 -5.30 -11.87
N TYR A 45 -4.48 -4.37 -10.93
CA TYR A 45 -5.06 -3.05 -11.18
C TYR A 45 -4.31 -2.28 -12.28
N LEU A 46 -2.97 -2.24 -12.21
CA LEU A 46 -2.17 -1.43 -13.13
C LEU A 46 -1.85 -2.11 -14.45
N GLU A 47 -1.55 -3.42 -14.43
CA GLU A 47 -1.11 -4.11 -15.64
C GLU A 47 -2.29 -4.67 -16.45
N LEU A 48 -3.39 -5.02 -15.78
CA LEU A 48 -4.54 -5.66 -16.44
C LEU A 48 -5.80 -4.79 -16.44
N GLY A 49 -5.86 -3.75 -15.61
CA GLY A 49 -7.09 -2.98 -15.42
C GLY A 49 -8.21 -3.81 -14.77
N LEU A 50 -7.86 -4.77 -13.92
CA LEU A 50 -8.77 -5.72 -13.31
C LEU A 50 -8.61 -5.77 -11.79
N ALA A 51 -9.73 -5.89 -11.08
CA ALA A 51 -9.73 -6.23 -9.67
C ALA A 51 -9.70 -7.76 -9.53
N GLN A 52 -8.57 -8.32 -9.14
CA GLN A 52 -8.40 -9.76 -9.00
C GLN A 52 -7.93 -10.10 -7.58
N ARG A 53 -8.65 -11.02 -6.94
CA ARG A 53 -8.25 -11.51 -5.63
C ARG A 53 -6.99 -12.35 -5.73
N GLY A 54 -5.98 -12.00 -4.95
CA GLY A 54 -4.74 -12.76 -4.84
C GLY A 54 -4.87 -13.95 -3.92
N SER A 55 -3.82 -14.77 -3.88
CA SER A 55 -3.70 -15.95 -3.03
C SER A 55 -2.64 -15.75 -1.96
N LYS A 56 -2.87 -16.27 -0.77
CA LYS A 56 -1.87 -16.32 0.31
C LYS A 56 -0.59 -17.07 -0.11
N GLN A 57 -0.68 -17.98 -1.07
CA GLN A 57 0.47 -18.70 -1.63
C GLN A 57 1.43 -17.77 -2.38
N HIS A 58 0.92 -16.68 -2.96
CA HIS A 58 1.69 -15.68 -3.68
C HIS A 58 1.70 -14.37 -2.88
N LYS A 59 2.33 -14.40 -1.71
CA LYS A 59 2.44 -13.26 -0.80
C LYS A 59 3.80 -12.61 -0.92
N SER A 60 3.84 -11.28 -0.87
CA SER A 60 5.05 -10.49 -0.59
C SER A 60 4.77 -9.46 0.48
N THR A 61 5.80 -9.00 1.17
CA THR A 61 5.69 -7.96 2.20
C THR A 61 6.54 -6.76 1.80
N TYR A 62 5.94 -5.57 1.84
CA TYR A 62 6.62 -4.32 1.56
C TYR A 62 6.24 -3.29 2.64
N GLU A 63 7.26 -2.67 3.25
CA GLU A 63 7.10 -1.72 4.37
C GLU A 63 6.22 -2.28 5.51
N GLY A 64 6.37 -3.57 5.82
CA GLY A 64 5.63 -4.26 6.88
C GLY A 64 4.20 -4.68 6.51
N ILE A 65 3.73 -4.35 5.31
CA ILE A 65 2.38 -4.66 4.83
C ILE A 65 2.41 -5.83 3.87
N SER A 66 1.48 -6.76 4.01
CA SER A 66 1.35 -7.95 3.17
C SER A 66 0.48 -7.68 1.95
N TYR A 67 0.96 -8.11 0.80
CA TYR A 67 0.26 -8.05 -0.49
C TYR A 67 0.09 -9.44 -1.06
N TYR A 68 -1.08 -9.72 -1.62
CA TYR A 68 -1.38 -10.99 -2.29
C TYR A 68 -1.43 -10.80 -3.80
N PHE A 69 -1.02 -11.82 -4.53
CA PHE A 69 -0.96 -11.81 -5.99
C PHE A 69 -1.70 -13.03 -6.55
N THR A 70 -2.11 -12.93 -7.80
CA THR A 70 -2.82 -14.05 -8.47
C THR A 70 -1.87 -15.16 -8.91
N SER A 71 -0.57 -14.84 -9.06
CA SER A 71 0.46 -15.80 -9.50
C SER A 71 1.86 -15.42 -9.00
N ALA A 72 2.81 -16.33 -9.16
CA ALA A 72 4.21 -16.09 -8.86
C ALA A 72 4.82 -15.00 -9.76
N GLU A 73 4.36 -14.90 -11.02
CA GLU A 73 4.80 -13.87 -11.96
C GLU A 73 4.40 -12.47 -11.48
N GLN A 74 3.14 -12.28 -11.06
CA GLN A 74 2.69 -11.00 -10.52
C GLN A 74 3.46 -10.62 -9.24
N LYS A 75 3.73 -11.59 -8.36
CA LYS A 75 4.58 -11.37 -7.19
C LYS A 75 5.97 -10.90 -7.61
N ALA A 76 6.62 -11.55 -8.58
CA ALA A 76 7.94 -11.16 -9.06
C ALA A 76 7.95 -9.77 -9.72
N ILE A 77 6.89 -9.40 -10.45
CA ILE A 77 6.71 -8.06 -11.01
C ILE A 77 6.65 -7.01 -9.91
N PHE A 78 5.88 -7.27 -8.86
CA PHE A 78 5.77 -6.39 -7.70
C PHE A 78 7.11 -6.21 -6.99
N GLU A 79 7.82 -7.30 -6.70
CA GLU A 79 9.09 -7.29 -5.96
C GLU A 79 10.21 -6.51 -6.66
N LYS A 80 10.17 -6.42 -7.99
CA LYS A 80 11.11 -5.59 -8.77
C LYS A 80 10.92 -4.09 -8.55
N ASN A 81 9.69 -3.62 -8.34
CA ASN A 81 9.39 -2.21 -8.12
C ASN A 81 8.09 -2.03 -7.31
N PRO A 82 8.11 -2.32 -6.00
CA PRO A 82 6.88 -2.26 -5.18
C PRO A 82 6.21 -0.88 -5.21
N ARG A 83 6.98 0.21 -5.19
CA ARG A 83 6.45 1.58 -5.16
C ARG A 83 5.53 1.90 -6.34
N LYS A 84 5.79 1.33 -7.52
CA LYS A 84 4.94 1.50 -8.70
C LYS A 84 3.50 1.03 -8.42
N TYR A 85 3.35 -0.02 -7.62
CA TYR A 85 2.09 -0.72 -7.40
C TYR A 85 1.37 -0.30 -6.11
N MET A 86 1.86 0.74 -5.42
CA MET A 86 1.16 1.25 -4.24
C MET A 86 -0.13 1.96 -4.62
N PRO A 87 -1.24 1.69 -3.90
CA PRO A 87 -2.49 2.42 -4.10
C PRO A 87 -2.32 3.89 -3.77
N GLN A 88 -3.03 4.74 -4.48
CA GLN A 88 -3.09 6.14 -4.07
C GLN A 88 -3.81 6.25 -2.72
N TYR A 89 -3.38 7.22 -1.91
CA TYR A 89 -3.93 7.49 -0.58
C TYR A 89 -3.94 6.27 0.35
N GLY A 90 -2.88 5.44 0.28
CA GLY A 90 -2.74 4.25 1.11
C GLY A 90 -3.86 3.22 0.96
N GLY A 91 -4.61 3.26 -0.15
CA GLY A 91 -5.74 2.37 -0.39
C GLY A 91 -7.05 2.79 0.28
N PHE A 92 -7.13 4.00 0.84
CA PHE A 92 -8.41 4.59 1.29
C PHE A 92 -9.22 5.12 0.10
N CYS A 93 -10.52 5.32 0.31
CA CYS A 93 -11.41 5.88 -0.71
C CYS A 93 -10.92 7.26 -1.18
N ALA A 94 -10.58 7.37 -2.47
CA ALA A 94 -10.01 8.60 -3.03
C ALA A 94 -10.97 9.79 -2.94
N PHE A 95 -12.28 9.57 -3.16
CA PHE A 95 -13.30 10.61 -2.99
C PHE A 95 -13.46 10.99 -1.52
N GLY A 96 -13.32 10.03 -0.59
CA GLY A 96 -13.31 10.31 0.83
C GLY A 96 -12.12 11.22 1.22
N ILE A 97 -10.93 10.94 0.70
CA ILE A 97 -9.76 11.80 0.92
C ILE A 97 -9.98 13.20 0.35
N TYR A 98 -10.58 13.32 -0.83
CA TYR A 98 -11.00 14.62 -1.37
C TYR A 98 -11.95 15.36 -0.43
N ALA A 99 -12.91 14.67 0.17
CA ALA A 99 -13.85 15.20 1.14
C ALA A 99 -13.24 15.45 2.54
N GLY A 100 -11.97 15.07 2.78
CA GLY A 100 -11.26 15.29 4.03
C GLY A 100 -11.40 14.19 5.07
N ALA A 101 -11.84 12.99 4.68
CA ALA A 101 -12.01 11.85 5.57
C ALA A 101 -11.52 10.53 4.96
N LYS A 102 -11.20 9.55 5.82
CA LYS A 102 -10.81 8.20 5.42
C LYS A 102 -12.01 7.28 5.46
N PHE A 103 -12.23 6.57 4.36
CA PHE A 103 -13.26 5.54 4.27
C PHE A 103 -12.66 4.25 3.72
N ARG A 104 -13.26 3.10 4.10
CA ARG A 104 -13.01 1.80 3.49
C ARG A 104 -13.30 1.83 1.99
N ILE A 105 -12.87 0.82 1.28
CA ILE A 105 -13.10 0.68 -0.16
C ILE A 105 -13.82 -0.62 -0.50
N ASP A 106 -14.42 -0.64 -1.68
CA ASP A 106 -14.74 -1.86 -2.40
C ASP A 106 -13.62 -2.11 -3.43
N PRO A 107 -12.87 -3.23 -3.35
CA PRO A 107 -11.77 -3.50 -4.26
C PRO A 107 -12.16 -3.52 -5.75
N ASN A 108 -13.44 -3.75 -6.06
CA ASN A 108 -13.96 -3.74 -7.43
C ASN A 108 -14.24 -2.32 -7.96
N LYS A 109 -14.24 -1.32 -7.08
CA LYS A 109 -14.49 0.08 -7.44
C LYS A 109 -13.15 0.84 -7.52
N PHE A 110 -12.60 0.93 -8.71
CA PHE A 110 -11.32 1.59 -8.95
C PHE A 110 -11.28 2.35 -10.27
N VAL A 111 -10.31 3.25 -10.39
CA VAL A 111 -9.95 3.97 -11.63
C VAL A 111 -8.44 3.92 -11.77
N VAL A 112 -7.95 3.60 -12.97
CA VAL A 112 -6.54 3.76 -13.34
C VAL A 112 -6.39 5.05 -14.13
N ASP A 113 -5.44 5.88 -13.74
CA ASP A 113 -5.17 7.15 -14.40
C ASP A 113 -3.69 7.53 -14.25
N ASN A 114 -3.04 7.78 -15.39
CA ASN A 114 -1.62 8.16 -15.46
C ASN A 114 -0.68 7.21 -14.67
N GLY A 115 -0.87 5.90 -14.82
CA GLY A 115 -0.05 4.87 -14.17
C GLY A 115 -0.23 4.77 -12.66
N LYS A 116 -1.31 5.33 -12.14
CA LYS A 116 -1.74 5.23 -10.73
C LYS A 116 -3.14 4.67 -10.65
N TYR A 117 -3.48 4.04 -9.54
CA TYR A 117 -4.85 3.60 -9.32
C TYR A 117 -5.42 4.16 -8.02
N TYR A 118 -6.71 4.44 -8.09
CA TYR A 118 -7.53 5.04 -7.04
C TYR A 118 -8.65 4.08 -6.72
N LEU A 119 -8.91 3.88 -5.44
CA LEU A 119 -9.94 2.99 -4.93
C LEU A 119 -11.09 3.79 -4.33
N PHE A 120 -12.29 3.22 -4.33
CA PHE A 120 -13.48 3.93 -3.92
C PHE A 120 -14.38 3.09 -3.00
N LEU A 121 -15.06 3.77 -2.10
CA LEU A 121 -16.17 3.22 -1.36
C LEU A 121 -17.33 2.90 -2.32
N ASN A 122 -17.97 1.77 -2.11
CA ASN A 122 -19.27 1.44 -2.65
C ASN A 122 -20.15 0.96 -1.50
N ASP A 123 -21.23 1.64 -1.28
CA ASP A 123 -22.17 1.41 -0.19
C ASP A 123 -23.60 1.52 -0.75
N LEU A 124 -24.61 1.09 -0.01
CA LEU A 124 -26.01 1.07 -0.47
C LEU A 124 -26.49 2.41 -1.04
N GLU A 125 -25.99 3.51 -0.50
CA GLU A 125 -26.42 4.87 -0.88
C GLU A 125 -25.37 5.66 -1.64
N VAL A 126 -24.08 5.21 -1.66
CA VAL A 126 -22.97 5.99 -2.19
C VAL A 126 -22.04 5.16 -3.07
N ASP A 127 -22.01 5.45 -4.37
CA ASP A 127 -20.95 5.02 -5.27
C ASP A 127 -19.92 6.15 -5.43
N ALA A 128 -18.88 6.12 -4.59
CA ALA A 128 -17.86 7.15 -4.57
C ALA A 128 -17.03 7.23 -5.87
N LYS A 129 -16.97 6.14 -6.65
CA LYS A 129 -16.37 6.14 -7.99
C LYS A 129 -17.15 7.03 -8.95
N GLN A 130 -18.49 6.92 -8.94
CA GLN A 130 -19.33 7.78 -9.78
C GLN A 130 -19.19 9.25 -9.39
N LEU A 131 -19.17 9.57 -8.10
CA LEU A 131 -18.95 10.94 -7.62
C LEU A 131 -17.59 11.48 -8.09
N TRP A 132 -16.53 10.69 -7.97
CA TRP A 132 -15.21 11.05 -8.49
C TRP A 132 -15.22 11.30 -10.00
N MET A 133 -15.90 10.44 -10.76
CA MET A 133 -15.98 10.56 -12.22
C MET A 133 -16.86 11.73 -12.68
N ALA A 134 -17.83 12.13 -11.88
CA ALA A 134 -18.73 13.25 -12.19
C ALA A 134 -18.08 14.64 -12.01
N GLU A 135 -17.01 14.74 -11.21
CA GLU A 135 -16.31 16.01 -11.04
C GLU A 135 -15.71 16.51 -12.33
N ASN A 136 -15.99 17.76 -12.67
CA ASN A 136 -15.55 18.38 -13.93
C ASN A 136 -14.07 18.73 -13.92
N ASP A 137 -13.56 19.29 -12.82
CA ASP A 137 -12.15 19.66 -12.66
C ASP A 137 -11.35 18.57 -11.94
N LYS A 138 -10.92 17.56 -12.69
CA LYS A 138 -10.10 16.44 -12.17
C LYS A 138 -8.77 16.91 -11.58
N ALA A 139 -8.20 17.98 -12.13
CA ALA A 139 -6.93 18.51 -11.62
C ALA A 139 -7.11 19.13 -10.23
N LYS A 140 -8.15 19.92 -10.03
CA LYS A 140 -8.50 20.49 -8.72
C LYS A 140 -8.85 19.39 -7.71
N LEU A 141 -9.67 18.43 -8.12
CA LEU A 141 -10.06 17.29 -7.29
C LEU A 141 -8.83 16.55 -6.74
N LYS A 142 -7.88 16.19 -7.61
CA LYS A 142 -6.64 15.51 -7.20
C LYS A 142 -5.77 16.39 -6.31
N ARG A 143 -5.57 17.67 -6.65
CA ARG A 143 -4.78 18.60 -5.81
C ARG A 143 -5.37 18.72 -4.39
N THR A 144 -6.70 18.79 -4.28
CA THR A 144 -7.39 18.84 -2.99
C THR A 144 -7.19 17.54 -2.21
N ALA A 145 -7.38 16.41 -2.86
CA ALA A 145 -7.14 15.09 -2.25
C ALA A 145 -5.68 14.94 -1.79
N ASP A 146 -4.70 15.34 -2.60
CA ASP A 146 -3.27 15.30 -2.26
C ASP A 146 -2.96 16.18 -1.03
N THR A 147 -3.57 17.35 -0.96
CA THR A 147 -3.41 18.27 0.18
C THR A 147 -4.00 17.68 1.46
N ASN A 148 -5.20 17.11 1.37
CA ASN A 148 -5.84 16.44 2.50
C ASN A 148 -5.06 15.20 2.94
N TRP A 149 -4.55 14.42 2.00
CA TRP A 149 -3.77 13.23 2.31
C TRP A 149 -2.51 13.54 3.12
N LYS A 150 -1.79 14.61 2.81
CA LYS A 150 -0.63 15.06 3.58
C LYS A 150 -0.94 15.32 5.07
N LYS A 151 -2.18 15.63 5.40
CA LYS A 151 -2.64 15.82 6.79
C LYS A 151 -3.15 14.51 7.40
N LEU A 152 -3.91 13.75 6.64
CA LEU A 152 -4.59 12.54 7.11
C LEU A 152 -3.63 11.34 7.30
N SER A 153 -2.52 11.29 6.58
CA SER A 153 -1.55 10.17 6.62
C SER A 153 -0.52 10.25 7.77
N LYS A 154 -0.54 11.30 8.55
CA LYS A 154 0.41 11.55 9.68
C LYS A 154 0.02 10.86 10.98
#